data_61e90eaa55f6353c06f5d9ced42633fd
#
_entry.id   61e90eaa55f6353c06f5d9ced42633fd
#
_cell.length_a   1.000
_cell.length_b   1.000
_cell.length_c   1.000
_cell.angle_alpha   90.00
_cell.angle_beta   90.00
_cell.angle_gamma   90.00
#
_symmetry.space_group_name_H-M   'P 1'
#
loop_
_entity.id
_entity.type
_entity.pdbx_description
1 polymer ?
#
loop_
_entity_poly.entity_id
_entity_poly.type
_entity_poly.pdbx_seq_one_letter_code
_entity_poly.pdbx_strand_id
1 'polypeptide(L)'
;MFQFIQQQTELVDVLQQMDQCSTYGLDTEFIKVDTLWPKLGVCQVNVNGNVYLLDGVSLDLSEFWKKIFLAQQNIFHACGEDIDLIYHYADEQNLLNVFDTQVGLSFLGHGLQVSYQGALKLCLEIDIEKDQTRSDWLARPLSPQQLCYAANDVLYLMQLANHIKDQLKQKGLYEYVLEDCSSLTKEIISETPTPLLYTDVGNYRHSRRQLMQLQNLSEWREEVVRATNQPRSFILRNSTMIDLVEKNPRNSFQLSQVKDIRPNVVREYGKVILDLLKDLPVEGHWPAKIAKPFKITSKETLNKMDALIAKAIQQTSIPKEVLLRKKWLNAIHQHVLTKGDEQDLPDYLLGWRYELLTKPGEFKHEV
;
A
#
# COMPACT_ATOMS: atom_id res chain seq x y z
N MET A 1 20.05 6.78 22.47
CA MET A 1 21.10 7.53 21.73
C MET A 1 21.07 6.98 20.32
N PHE A 2 21.21 7.81 19.30
CA PHE A 2 21.22 7.37 17.87
C PHE A 2 22.53 7.81 17.20
N GLN A 3 22.83 7.19 16.03
CA GLN A 3 23.94 7.57 15.19
C GLN A 3 23.42 7.93 13.78
N PHE A 4 23.88 9.06 13.24
CA PHE A 4 23.58 9.47 11.88
C PHE A 4 24.73 9.06 10.97
N ILE A 5 24.47 8.14 10.05
CA ILE A 5 25.43 7.49 9.17
C ILE A 5 25.43 8.18 7.82
N GLN A 6 26.56 8.79 7.46
CA GLN A 6 26.70 9.54 6.21
C GLN A 6 27.86 9.04 5.33
N GLN A 7 28.70 8.15 5.85
CA GLN A 7 29.84 7.59 5.12
C GLN A 7 29.67 6.08 4.91
N GLN A 8 30.04 5.61 3.74
CA GLN A 8 29.90 4.20 3.38
C GLN A 8 30.70 3.27 4.31
N THR A 9 31.81 3.75 4.85
CA THR A 9 32.61 3.00 5.84
C THR A 9 31.87 2.78 7.16
N GLU A 10 31.09 3.76 7.61
CA GLU A 10 30.28 3.65 8.83
C GLU A 10 29.11 2.69 8.61
N LEU A 11 28.53 2.65 7.40
CA LEU A 11 27.47 1.72 7.05
C LEU A 11 27.95 0.26 7.16
N VAL A 12 29.19 -0.03 6.84
CA VAL A 12 29.76 -1.39 6.99
C VAL A 12 29.65 -1.90 8.44
N ASP A 13 29.91 -1.02 9.42
CA ASP A 13 29.80 -1.39 10.84
C ASP A 13 28.34 -1.68 11.23
N VAL A 14 27.37 -0.90 10.69
CA VAL A 14 25.94 -1.16 10.89
C VAL A 14 25.53 -2.49 10.28
N LEU A 15 25.96 -2.79 9.05
CA LEU A 15 25.68 -4.05 8.37
C LEU A 15 26.25 -5.25 9.15
N GLN A 16 27.44 -5.13 9.76
CA GLN A 16 28.02 -6.19 10.62
C GLN A 16 27.18 -6.41 11.89
N GLN A 17 26.61 -5.36 12.48
CA GLN A 17 25.71 -5.51 13.62
C GLN A 17 24.38 -6.17 13.22
N MET A 18 23.88 -5.85 12.03
CA MET A 18 22.69 -6.51 11.48
C MET A 18 22.90 -8.02 11.28
N ASP A 19 24.12 -8.48 10.96
CA ASP A 19 24.44 -9.91 10.84
C ASP A 19 24.29 -10.69 12.16
N GLN A 20 24.32 -10.01 13.29
CA GLN A 20 24.14 -10.63 14.62
C GLN A 20 22.66 -10.67 15.06
N CYS A 21 21.76 -10.12 14.27
CA CYS A 21 20.35 -10.01 14.56
C CYS A 21 19.53 -10.48 13.35
N SER A 22 18.32 -10.93 13.60
CA SER A 22 17.41 -11.38 12.54
C SER A 22 16.12 -10.57 12.47
N THR A 23 15.99 -9.54 13.33
CA THR A 23 14.78 -8.70 13.42
C THR A 23 15.18 -7.24 13.55
N TYR A 24 14.57 -6.39 12.74
CA TYR A 24 14.86 -4.96 12.68
C TYR A 24 13.59 -4.13 12.85
N GLY A 25 13.69 -2.99 13.54
CA GLY A 25 12.65 -1.95 13.52
C GLY A 25 13.01 -0.94 12.43
N LEU A 26 12.09 -0.59 11.56
CA LEU A 26 12.34 0.22 10.37
C LEU A 26 11.31 1.32 10.21
N ASP A 27 11.76 2.45 9.65
CA ASP A 27 10.92 3.54 9.18
C ASP A 27 11.67 4.30 8.07
N THR A 28 10.98 5.14 7.30
CA THR A 28 11.62 5.93 6.24
C THR A 28 11.06 7.34 6.16
N GLU A 29 11.96 8.30 5.88
CA GLU A 29 11.61 9.67 5.57
C GLU A 29 11.98 10.00 4.12
N PHE A 30 11.04 10.53 3.36
CA PHE A 30 11.19 10.74 1.92
C PHE A 30 10.37 11.93 1.40
N ILE A 31 10.62 12.32 0.16
CA ILE A 31 9.80 13.31 -0.55
C ILE A 31 9.17 12.66 -1.79
N LYS A 32 7.82 12.79 -1.92
CA LYS A 32 7.04 12.33 -3.06
C LYS A 32 5.99 13.40 -3.43
N VAL A 33 6.45 14.58 -3.87
CA VAL A 33 5.56 15.71 -4.19
C VAL A 33 5.34 15.87 -5.68
N ASP A 34 6.40 15.85 -6.46
CA ASP A 34 6.43 16.13 -7.89
C ASP A 34 7.04 15.01 -8.73
N THR A 35 7.23 13.85 -8.12
CA THR A 35 7.81 12.67 -8.76
C THR A 35 6.87 11.47 -8.70
N LEU A 36 7.02 10.55 -9.65
CA LEU A 36 6.34 9.25 -9.63
C LEU A 36 6.87 8.39 -8.47
N TRP A 37 8.19 8.35 -8.33
CA TRP A 37 8.88 7.58 -7.30
C TRP A 37 9.28 8.45 -6.10
N PRO A 38 9.19 7.94 -4.89
CA PRO A 38 9.69 8.65 -3.71
C PRO A 38 11.21 8.84 -3.78
N LYS A 39 11.69 9.95 -3.23
CA LYS A 39 13.12 10.22 -3.06
C LYS A 39 13.47 10.04 -1.59
N LEU A 40 14.22 8.99 -1.29
CA LEU A 40 14.64 8.67 0.06
C LEU A 40 15.51 9.78 0.65
N GLY A 41 15.13 10.27 1.82
CA GLY A 41 15.90 11.21 2.63
C GLY A 41 16.69 10.51 3.72
N VAL A 42 16.00 9.76 4.58
CA VAL A 42 16.61 8.99 5.68
C VAL A 42 15.93 7.63 5.77
N CYS A 43 16.70 6.58 6.02
CA CYS A 43 16.16 5.31 6.45
C CYS A 43 16.58 5.06 7.89
N GLN A 44 15.60 4.84 8.75
CA GLN A 44 15.81 4.56 10.16
C GLN A 44 15.86 3.06 10.38
N VAL A 45 16.83 2.60 11.17
CA VAL A 45 16.89 1.19 11.59
C VAL A 45 17.22 1.06 13.06
N ASN A 46 16.45 0.25 13.76
CA ASN A 46 16.74 -0.21 15.12
C ASN A 46 17.25 -1.65 15.07
N VAL A 47 18.50 -1.83 15.44
CA VAL A 47 19.17 -3.12 15.52
C VAL A 47 19.47 -3.42 16.98
N ASN A 48 18.68 -4.28 17.60
CA ASN A 48 18.85 -4.69 19.00
C ASN A 48 18.98 -3.52 20.00
N GLY A 49 18.16 -2.48 19.81
CA GLY A 49 18.15 -1.28 20.68
C GLY A 49 19.11 -0.16 20.25
N ASN A 50 20.01 -0.42 19.30
CA ASN A 50 20.83 0.63 18.69
C ASN A 50 20.10 1.25 17.51
N VAL A 51 19.96 2.56 17.52
CA VAL A 51 19.25 3.30 16.47
C VAL A 51 20.26 3.95 15.53
N TYR A 52 20.12 3.64 14.24
CA TYR A 52 20.89 4.23 13.14
C TYR A 52 19.97 4.97 12.19
N LEU A 53 20.37 6.16 11.81
CA LEU A 53 19.74 6.97 10.77
C LEU A 53 20.68 6.93 9.56
N LEU A 54 20.26 6.27 8.50
CA LEU A 54 21.06 6.09 7.29
C LEU A 54 20.71 7.21 6.31
N ASP A 55 21.70 7.99 5.89
CA ASP A 55 21.51 9.09 4.94
C ASP A 55 21.21 8.56 3.53
N GLY A 56 19.95 8.58 3.12
CA GLY A 56 19.52 8.12 1.78
C GLY A 56 20.03 8.95 0.62
N VAL A 57 20.61 10.15 0.88
CA VAL A 57 21.14 11.03 -0.16
C VAL A 57 22.60 10.69 -0.47
N SER A 58 23.40 10.29 0.52
CA SER A 58 24.83 10.10 0.40
C SER A 58 25.28 8.64 0.34
N LEU A 59 24.47 7.69 0.82
CA LEU A 59 24.84 6.28 0.94
C LEU A 59 24.29 5.43 -0.20
N ASP A 60 25.09 4.45 -0.64
CA ASP A 60 24.58 3.29 -1.35
C ASP A 60 24.04 2.28 -0.34
N LEU A 61 22.72 2.11 -0.33
CA LEU A 61 22.01 1.22 0.59
C LEU A 61 21.72 -0.17 -0.01
N SER A 62 22.30 -0.54 -1.14
CA SER A 62 22.00 -1.81 -1.83
C SER A 62 22.23 -3.04 -0.92
N GLU A 63 23.33 -3.10 -0.16
CA GLU A 63 23.61 -4.21 0.77
C GLU A 63 22.70 -4.16 2.01
N PHE A 64 22.26 -2.97 2.43
CA PHE A 64 21.28 -2.82 3.50
C PHE A 64 19.94 -3.41 3.10
N TRP A 65 19.44 -3.10 1.91
CA TRP A 65 18.17 -3.65 1.41
C TRP A 65 18.21 -5.18 1.35
N LYS A 66 19.29 -5.78 0.86
CA LYS A 66 19.45 -7.25 0.86
C LYS A 66 19.26 -7.86 2.26
N LYS A 67 19.83 -7.21 3.30
CA LYS A 67 19.64 -7.68 4.68
C LYS A 67 18.20 -7.57 5.15
N ILE A 68 17.47 -6.53 4.76
CA ILE A 68 16.05 -6.37 5.07
C ILE A 68 15.24 -7.53 4.47
N PHE A 69 15.50 -7.93 3.22
CA PHE A 69 14.80 -9.04 2.58
C PHE A 69 15.16 -10.40 3.18
N LEU A 70 16.38 -10.56 3.70
CA LEU A 70 16.86 -11.79 4.34
C LEU A 70 16.50 -11.88 5.83
N ALA A 71 16.01 -10.81 6.43
CA ALA A 71 15.66 -10.77 7.84
C ALA A 71 14.55 -11.77 8.18
N GLN A 72 14.58 -12.31 9.39
CA GLN A 72 13.48 -13.13 9.90
C GLN A 72 12.20 -12.32 10.05
N GLN A 73 12.33 -11.06 10.49
CA GLN A 73 11.20 -10.16 10.60
C GLN A 73 11.62 -8.68 10.55
N ASN A 74 10.88 -7.89 9.80
CA ASN A 74 10.96 -6.43 9.78
C ASN A 74 9.73 -5.83 10.47
N ILE A 75 9.97 -4.96 11.43
CA ILE A 75 8.93 -4.32 12.25
C ILE A 75 8.73 -2.90 11.74
N PHE A 76 7.47 -2.55 11.48
CA PHE A 76 7.05 -1.21 11.07
C PHE A 76 5.86 -0.71 11.90
N HIS A 77 5.54 0.55 11.70
CA HIS A 77 4.26 1.13 12.13
C HIS A 77 3.62 1.89 10.98
N ALA A 78 2.52 1.34 10.41
CA ALA A 78 1.82 1.90 9.25
C ALA A 78 2.65 1.91 7.94
N CYS A 79 3.29 0.80 7.63
CA CYS A 79 4.34 0.59 6.63
C CYS A 79 3.98 0.83 5.15
N GLY A 80 2.76 1.31 4.83
CA GLY A 80 2.28 1.32 3.44
C GLY A 80 3.18 2.09 2.47
N GLU A 81 3.63 3.28 2.83
CA GLU A 81 4.49 4.11 2.00
C GLU A 81 5.95 3.66 2.04
N ASP A 82 6.40 3.11 3.18
CA ASP A 82 7.75 2.56 3.35
C ASP A 82 7.98 1.35 2.44
N ILE A 83 7.01 0.45 2.36
CA ILE A 83 7.08 -0.72 1.49
C ILE A 83 7.15 -0.32 0.02
N ASP A 84 6.34 0.65 -0.44
CA ASP A 84 6.39 1.19 -1.81
C ASP A 84 7.79 1.77 -2.12
N LEU A 85 8.37 2.51 -1.16
CA LEU A 85 9.72 3.05 -1.26
C LEU A 85 10.78 1.95 -1.32
N ILE A 86 10.75 0.99 -0.40
CA ILE A 86 11.74 -0.10 -0.33
C ILE A 86 11.76 -0.88 -1.64
N TYR A 87 10.59 -1.19 -2.22
CA TYR A 87 10.51 -1.86 -3.52
C TYR A 87 11.16 -1.06 -4.64
N HIS A 88 11.01 0.26 -4.62
CA HIS A 88 11.63 1.11 -5.63
C HIS A 88 13.16 1.11 -5.54
N TYR A 89 13.73 1.04 -4.32
CA TYR A 89 15.17 1.13 -4.10
C TYR A 89 15.89 -0.23 -4.07
N ALA A 90 15.20 -1.29 -3.70
CA ALA A 90 15.82 -2.58 -3.47
C ALA A 90 15.92 -3.47 -4.72
N ASP A 91 15.16 -3.18 -5.78
CA ASP A 91 15.03 -4.03 -6.99
C ASP A 91 14.72 -5.51 -6.69
N GLU A 92 14.11 -5.76 -5.53
CA GLU A 92 13.74 -7.09 -5.03
C GLU A 92 12.23 -7.21 -4.92
N GLN A 93 11.71 -8.44 -5.01
CA GLN A 93 10.28 -8.71 -4.88
C GLN A 93 10.00 -9.57 -3.66
N ASN A 94 8.84 -9.34 -3.01
CA ASN A 94 8.32 -10.18 -1.94
C ASN A 94 8.92 -9.97 -0.54
N LEU A 95 8.86 -8.75 -0.01
CA LEU A 95 9.08 -8.49 1.42
C LEU A 95 7.90 -9.05 2.24
N LEU A 96 7.90 -10.36 2.53
CA LEU A 96 6.80 -11.05 3.21
C LEU A 96 6.96 -11.14 4.74
N ASN A 97 8.15 -10.81 5.25
CA ASN A 97 8.53 -10.93 6.65
C ASN A 97 8.25 -9.66 7.47
N VAL A 98 7.15 -8.99 7.18
CA VAL A 98 6.73 -7.74 7.83
C VAL A 98 5.80 -8.02 9.01
N PHE A 99 6.01 -7.30 10.12
CA PHE A 99 5.06 -7.15 11.20
C PHE A 99 4.76 -5.65 11.38
N ASP A 100 3.56 -5.25 11.03
CA ASP A 100 3.09 -3.87 11.21
C ASP A 100 2.34 -3.74 12.53
N THR A 101 2.85 -2.91 13.42
CA THR A 101 2.28 -2.69 14.77
C THR A 101 0.91 -2.01 14.71
N GLN A 102 0.62 -1.20 13.68
CA GLN A 102 -0.71 -0.61 13.48
C GLN A 102 -1.74 -1.68 13.08
N VAL A 103 -1.35 -2.63 12.21
CA VAL A 103 -2.17 -3.80 11.89
C VAL A 103 -2.42 -4.62 13.16
N GLY A 104 -1.37 -4.92 13.95
CA GLY A 104 -1.51 -5.64 15.22
C GLY A 104 -2.49 -4.98 16.18
N LEU A 105 -2.42 -3.66 16.36
CA LEU A 105 -3.33 -2.89 17.21
C LEU A 105 -4.78 -2.94 16.71
N SER A 106 -4.99 -2.98 15.41
CA SER A 106 -6.33 -3.09 14.85
C SER A 106 -7.02 -4.40 15.23
N PHE A 107 -6.28 -5.53 15.25
CA PHE A 107 -6.78 -6.82 15.72
C PHE A 107 -7.07 -6.85 17.22
N LEU A 108 -6.34 -6.05 18.01
CA LEU A 108 -6.58 -5.91 19.44
C LEU A 108 -7.78 -4.98 19.77
N GLY A 109 -8.38 -4.34 18.76
CA GLY A 109 -9.56 -3.49 18.92
C GLY A 109 -9.27 -2.02 19.20
N HIS A 110 -8.04 -1.56 19.01
CA HIS A 110 -7.66 -0.17 19.25
C HIS A 110 -7.94 0.78 18.06
N GLY A 111 -8.52 0.25 16.97
CA GLY A 111 -8.84 1.00 15.73
C GLY A 111 -7.88 0.73 14.60
N LEU A 112 -8.27 1.18 13.38
CA LEU A 112 -7.53 0.85 12.14
C LEU A 112 -6.32 1.76 11.88
N GLN A 113 -6.27 2.96 12.47
CA GLN A 113 -5.31 4.01 12.16
C GLN A 113 -4.78 4.69 13.42
N VAL A 114 -4.31 3.89 14.39
CA VAL A 114 -3.65 4.42 15.58
C VAL A 114 -2.30 4.98 15.14
N SER A 115 -2.00 6.24 15.47
CA SER A 115 -0.67 6.82 15.21
C SER A 115 0.40 6.18 16.09
N TYR A 116 1.67 6.22 15.68
CA TYR A 116 2.78 5.66 16.45
C TYR A 116 2.83 6.23 17.88
N GLN A 117 2.71 7.55 18.03
CA GLN A 117 2.64 8.20 19.35
C GLN A 117 1.45 7.70 20.17
N GLY A 118 0.27 7.59 19.53
CA GLY A 118 -0.91 7.04 20.20
C GLY A 118 -0.69 5.60 20.66
N ALA A 119 0.00 4.79 19.86
CA ALA A 119 0.37 3.42 20.17
C ALA A 119 1.35 3.34 21.34
N LEU A 120 2.39 4.19 21.35
CA LEU A 120 3.36 4.25 22.45
C LEU A 120 2.70 4.67 23.78
N LYS A 121 1.83 5.68 23.73
CA LYS A 121 1.09 6.11 24.90
C LYS A 121 0.14 5.05 25.42
N LEU A 122 -0.57 4.37 24.50
CA LEU A 122 -1.55 3.33 24.85
C LEU A 122 -0.89 2.08 25.43
N CYS A 123 0.22 1.62 24.85
CA CYS A 123 0.81 0.31 25.15
C CYS A 123 1.96 0.40 26.15
N LEU A 124 2.71 1.50 26.16
CA LEU A 124 3.96 1.63 26.91
C LEU A 124 3.97 2.81 27.89
N GLU A 125 2.90 3.63 27.91
CA GLU A 125 2.80 4.88 28.68
C GLU A 125 3.90 5.90 28.34
N ILE A 126 4.46 5.80 27.13
CA ILE A 126 5.50 6.70 26.62
C ILE A 126 4.83 7.82 25.82
N ASP A 127 5.19 9.06 26.14
CA ASP A 127 4.76 10.26 25.40
C ASP A 127 5.96 10.82 24.63
N ILE A 128 5.84 10.96 23.30
CA ILE A 128 6.85 11.57 22.45
C ILE A 128 6.28 12.80 21.77
N GLU A 129 7.12 13.83 21.59
CA GLU A 129 6.71 15.10 20.98
C GLU A 129 6.33 14.92 19.50
N LYS A 130 5.27 15.66 19.12
CA LYS A 130 4.87 15.79 17.71
C LYS A 130 5.65 16.94 17.10
N ASP A 131 6.56 16.63 16.15
CA ASP A 131 6.92 17.65 15.16
C ASP A 131 7.71 17.05 14.00
N GLN A 132 7.68 17.68 12.81
CA GLN A 132 8.55 17.46 11.65
C GLN A 132 8.02 16.52 10.51
N THR A 133 6.80 16.01 10.57
CA THR A 133 6.23 15.18 9.48
C THR A 133 6.21 15.84 8.09
N ARG A 134 6.39 17.15 7.98
CA ARG A 134 6.40 17.92 6.71
C ARG A 134 7.69 18.69 6.50
N SER A 135 8.82 18.09 6.87
CA SER A 135 10.14 18.68 6.67
C SER A 135 10.71 18.35 5.29
N ASP A 136 11.65 19.18 4.84
CA ASP A 136 12.46 18.84 3.65
C ASP A 136 13.54 17.81 4.07
N TRP A 137 13.25 16.55 3.82
CA TRP A 137 14.13 15.44 4.16
C TRP A 137 15.32 15.26 3.20
N LEU A 138 15.33 15.98 2.07
CA LEU A 138 16.46 15.98 1.13
C LEU A 138 17.46 17.10 1.41
N ALA A 139 17.08 18.11 2.20
CA ALA A 139 17.99 19.18 2.60
C ALA A 139 19.14 18.66 3.47
N ARG A 140 20.34 19.22 3.29
CA ARG A 140 21.51 18.93 4.12
C ARG A 140 22.19 20.22 4.58
N PRO A 141 22.66 20.28 5.86
CA PRO A 141 22.51 19.25 6.90
C PRO A 141 21.07 19.15 7.41
N LEU A 142 20.68 17.98 7.92
CA LEU A 142 19.42 17.84 8.66
C LEU A 142 19.53 18.58 10.02
N SER A 143 18.43 19.16 10.45
CA SER A 143 18.38 19.80 11.74
C SER A 143 18.41 18.79 12.90
N PRO A 144 18.88 19.17 14.11
CA PRO A 144 18.82 18.31 15.28
C PRO A 144 17.39 17.81 15.59
N GLN A 145 16.38 18.63 15.31
CA GLN A 145 14.97 18.25 15.49
C GLN A 145 14.54 17.16 14.52
N GLN A 146 14.93 17.25 13.24
CA GLN A 146 14.65 16.20 12.26
C GLN A 146 15.32 14.88 12.66
N LEU A 147 16.61 14.93 13.04
CA LEU A 147 17.33 13.73 13.47
C LEU A 147 16.71 13.10 14.73
N CYS A 148 16.28 13.92 15.69
CA CYS A 148 15.62 13.44 16.90
C CYS A 148 14.26 12.80 16.58
N TYR A 149 13.49 13.44 15.70
CA TYR A 149 12.22 12.94 15.24
C TYR A 149 12.39 11.56 14.56
N ALA A 150 13.23 11.46 13.54
CA ALA A 150 13.50 10.22 12.82
C ALA A 150 14.01 9.08 13.74
N ALA A 151 14.83 9.42 14.73
CA ALA A 151 15.28 8.43 15.71
C ALA A 151 14.16 7.91 16.60
N ASN A 152 13.23 8.79 16.99
CA ASN A 152 12.11 8.43 17.86
C ASN A 152 11.12 7.46 17.17
N ASP A 153 10.96 7.51 15.84
CA ASP A 153 10.04 6.65 15.09
C ASP A 153 10.43 5.17 15.16
N VAL A 154 11.70 4.85 15.44
CA VAL A 154 12.16 3.46 15.60
C VAL A 154 12.67 3.14 17.01
N LEU A 155 12.89 4.14 17.87
CA LEU A 155 13.53 3.93 19.18
C LEU A 155 12.76 2.95 20.06
N TYR A 156 11.45 3.07 20.10
CA TYR A 156 10.58 2.23 20.93
C TYR A 156 9.83 1.17 20.12
N LEU A 157 10.05 1.11 18.80
CA LEU A 157 9.27 0.27 17.89
C LEU A 157 9.39 -1.22 18.21
N MET A 158 10.58 -1.68 18.55
CA MET A 158 10.82 -3.07 18.95
C MET A 158 10.09 -3.43 20.26
N GLN A 159 10.11 -2.54 21.23
CA GLN A 159 9.42 -2.73 22.52
C GLN A 159 7.89 -2.74 22.31
N LEU A 160 7.37 -1.81 21.51
CA LEU A 160 5.97 -1.76 21.12
C LEU A 160 5.52 -3.04 20.42
N ALA A 161 6.31 -3.49 19.44
CA ALA A 161 6.02 -4.72 18.71
C ALA A 161 5.97 -5.95 19.62
N ASN A 162 6.92 -6.09 20.55
CA ASN A 162 6.93 -7.21 21.50
C ASN A 162 5.69 -7.20 22.39
N HIS A 163 5.31 -6.03 22.93
CA HIS A 163 4.11 -5.89 23.73
C HIS A 163 2.83 -6.30 22.96
N ILE A 164 2.70 -5.85 21.72
CA ILE A 164 1.55 -6.20 20.86
C ILE A 164 1.56 -7.69 20.50
N LYS A 165 2.72 -8.26 20.13
CA LYS A 165 2.86 -9.68 19.82
C LYS A 165 2.45 -10.59 20.99
N ASP A 166 2.83 -10.23 22.21
CA ASP A 166 2.46 -10.99 23.39
C ASP A 166 0.94 -11.01 23.61
N GLN A 167 0.28 -9.87 23.45
CA GLN A 167 -1.18 -9.79 23.53
C GLN A 167 -1.87 -10.59 22.41
N LEU A 168 -1.35 -10.51 21.19
CA LEU A 168 -1.88 -11.25 20.04
C LEU A 168 -1.73 -12.77 20.23
N LYS A 169 -0.57 -13.23 20.74
CA LYS A 169 -0.33 -14.64 21.04
C LYS A 169 -1.28 -15.15 22.14
N GLN A 170 -1.48 -14.37 23.20
CA GLN A 170 -2.43 -14.71 24.27
C GLN A 170 -3.85 -14.87 23.76
N LYS A 171 -4.24 -14.12 22.71
CA LYS A 171 -5.56 -14.20 22.08
C LYS A 171 -5.64 -15.16 20.89
N GLY A 172 -4.53 -15.83 20.52
CA GLY A 172 -4.46 -16.70 19.33
C GLY A 172 -4.59 -15.96 17.99
N LEU A 173 -4.28 -14.67 17.94
CA LEU A 173 -4.45 -13.81 16.76
C LEU A 173 -3.16 -13.50 16.01
N TYR A 174 -2.00 -13.94 16.52
CA TYR A 174 -0.71 -13.55 15.99
C TYR A 174 -0.52 -13.98 14.54
N GLU A 175 -0.84 -15.21 14.20
CA GLU A 175 -0.71 -15.74 12.84
C GLU A 175 -1.64 -15.01 11.84
N TYR A 176 -2.82 -14.62 12.27
CA TYR A 176 -3.74 -13.84 11.43
C TYR A 176 -3.17 -12.46 11.10
N VAL A 177 -2.47 -11.83 12.05
CA VAL A 177 -1.79 -10.55 11.82
C VAL A 177 -0.63 -10.71 10.84
N LEU A 178 0.16 -11.78 10.95
CA LEU A 178 1.25 -12.05 10.01
C LEU A 178 0.73 -12.25 8.57
N GLU A 179 -0.36 -12.99 8.44
CA GLU A 179 -1.01 -13.19 7.15
C GLU A 179 -1.54 -11.87 6.57
N ASP A 180 -2.15 -11.03 7.40
CA ASP A 180 -2.61 -9.70 6.97
C ASP A 180 -1.47 -8.78 6.57
N CYS A 181 -0.37 -8.77 7.30
CA CYS A 181 0.83 -8.01 6.92
C CYS A 181 1.41 -8.50 5.60
N SER A 182 1.47 -9.83 5.39
CA SER A 182 1.92 -10.41 4.12
C SER A 182 0.98 -10.04 2.96
N SER A 183 -0.33 -10.06 3.17
CA SER A 183 -1.31 -9.65 2.17
C SER A 183 -1.23 -8.15 1.86
N LEU A 184 -0.98 -7.31 2.87
CA LEU A 184 -0.76 -5.88 2.73
C LEU A 184 0.47 -5.59 1.85
N THR A 185 1.60 -6.24 2.11
CA THR A 185 2.82 -6.04 1.30
C THR A 185 2.60 -6.46 -0.14
N LYS A 186 1.93 -7.58 -0.39
CA LYS A 186 1.57 -8.02 -1.74
C LYS A 186 0.63 -7.04 -2.45
N GLU A 187 -0.37 -6.50 -1.74
CA GLU A 187 -1.30 -5.50 -2.31
C GLU A 187 -0.56 -4.22 -2.73
N ILE A 188 0.39 -3.74 -1.90
CA ILE A 188 1.18 -2.52 -2.17
C ILE A 188 2.01 -2.66 -3.44
N ILE A 189 2.67 -3.80 -3.63
CA ILE A 189 3.55 -4.05 -4.80
C ILE A 189 2.79 -4.54 -6.02
N SER A 190 1.52 -4.90 -5.87
CA SER A 190 0.70 -5.39 -6.98
C SER A 190 0.38 -4.23 -7.93
N GLU A 191 1.14 -4.14 -9.00
CA GLU A 191 0.84 -3.21 -10.08
C GLU A 191 -0.20 -3.84 -11.03
N THR A 192 -1.22 -3.05 -11.39
CA THR A 192 -2.11 -3.43 -12.50
C THR A 192 -1.28 -3.55 -13.78
N PRO A 193 -1.28 -4.71 -14.47
CA PRO A 193 -0.54 -4.85 -15.73
C PRO A 193 -0.89 -3.74 -16.72
N THR A 194 0.10 -3.21 -17.42
CA THR A 194 -0.07 -2.06 -18.33
C THR A 194 -1.29 -2.18 -19.26
N PRO A 195 -1.56 -3.33 -19.93
CA PRO A 195 -2.74 -3.48 -20.77
C PRO A 195 -4.08 -3.43 -20.03
N LEU A 196 -4.08 -3.55 -18.70
CA LEU A 196 -5.27 -3.53 -17.85
C LEU A 196 -5.44 -2.21 -17.08
N LEU A 197 -4.51 -1.26 -17.17
CA LEU A 197 -4.58 0.03 -16.46
C LEU A 197 -5.87 0.82 -16.74
N TYR A 198 -6.52 0.58 -17.89
CA TYR A 198 -7.81 1.18 -18.19
C TYR A 198 -8.92 0.77 -17.21
N THR A 199 -8.77 -0.37 -16.54
CA THR A 199 -9.76 -0.86 -15.55
C THR A 199 -9.77 -0.01 -14.28
N ASP A 200 -8.66 0.65 -13.97
CA ASP A 200 -8.53 1.57 -12.83
C ASP A 200 -9.22 2.92 -13.09
N VAL A 201 -9.54 3.19 -14.37
CA VAL A 201 -10.17 4.44 -14.83
C VAL A 201 -11.59 4.20 -15.30
N GLY A 202 -11.79 3.14 -16.09
CA GLY A 202 -13.05 2.79 -16.71
C GLY A 202 -14.06 2.18 -15.73
N ASN A 203 -15.30 2.03 -16.20
CA ASN A 203 -16.36 1.35 -15.46
C ASN A 203 -17.38 0.71 -16.42
N TYR A 204 -18.34 -0.03 -15.89
CA TYR A 204 -19.36 -0.76 -16.63
C TYR A 204 -20.27 0.09 -17.55
N ARG A 205 -20.27 1.42 -17.42
CA ARG A 205 -21.07 2.33 -18.26
C ARG A 205 -20.38 2.65 -19.58
N HIS A 206 -19.04 2.57 -19.64
CA HIS A 206 -18.30 2.84 -20.86
C HIS A 206 -18.58 1.79 -21.92
N SER A 207 -18.69 2.23 -23.18
CA SER A 207 -18.73 1.33 -24.34
C SER A 207 -17.37 0.67 -24.56
N ARG A 208 -17.32 -0.45 -25.31
CA ARG A 208 -16.06 -1.09 -25.68
C ARG A 208 -15.09 -0.14 -26.39
N ARG A 209 -15.63 0.76 -27.23
CA ARG A 209 -14.83 1.80 -27.88
C ARG A 209 -14.18 2.74 -26.86
N GLN A 210 -14.96 3.25 -25.89
CA GLN A 210 -14.43 4.11 -24.84
C GLN A 210 -13.41 3.39 -23.97
N LEU A 211 -13.60 2.12 -23.67
CA LEU A 211 -12.61 1.30 -22.94
C LEU A 211 -11.33 1.13 -23.75
N MET A 212 -11.40 0.95 -25.07
CA MET A 212 -10.21 0.91 -25.93
C MET A 212 -9.46 2.27 -25.93
N GLN A 213 -10.20 3.38 -26.00
CA GLN A 213 -9.62 4.72 -25.87
C GLN A 213 -8.96 4.92 -24.52
N LEU A 214 -9.57 4.47 -23.41
CA LEU A 214 -8.99 4.50 -22.07
C LEU A 214 -7.75 3.62 -21.97
N GLN A 215 -7.73 2.46 -22.62
CA GLN A 215 -6.55 1.60 -22.67
C GLN A 215 -5.38 2.33 -23.33
N ASN A 216 -5.56 2.85 -24.54
CA ASN A 216 -4.52 3.60 -25.26
C ASN A 216 -4.00 4.78 -24.41
N LEU A 217 -4.91 5.56 -23.80
CA LEU A 217 -4.53 6.69 -22.94
C LEU A 217 -3.81 6.26 -21.67
N SER A 218 -4.20 5.15 -21.05
CA SER A 218 -3.60 4.64 -19.82
C SER A 218 -2.20 4.10 -20.07
N GLU A 219 -2.00 3.33 -21.13
CA GLU A 219 -0.70 2.79 -21.55
C GLU A 219 0.26 3.94 -21.87
N TRP A 220 -0.15 4.86 -22.73
CA TRP A 220 0.64 6.04 -23.06
C TRP A 220 0.97 6.90 -21.83
N ARG A 221 -0.01 7.16 -20.95
CA ARG A 221 0.23 7.91 -19.71
C ARG A 221 1.28 7.23 -18.85
N GLU A 222 1.23 5.92 -18.72
CA GLU A 222 2.19 5.16 -17.94
C GLU A 222 3.61 5.25 -18.52
N GLU A 223 3.76 5.17 -19.84
CA GLU A 223 5.04 5.38 -20.51
C GLU A 223 5.61 6.77 -20.23
N VAL A 224 4.79 7.81 -20.37
CA VAL A 224 5.22 9.20 -20.12
C VAL A 224 5.62 9.42 -18.68
N VAL A 225 4.84 8.97 -17.69
CA VAL A 225 5.14 9.18 -16.27
C VAL A 225 6.40 8.45 -15.84
N ARG A 226 6.64 7.24 -16.35
CA ARG A 226 7.89 6.50 -16.08
C ARG A 226 9.10 7.17 -16.72
N ALA A 227 8.98 7.64 -17.96
CA ALA A 227 10.06 8.32 -18.67
C ALA A 227 10.41 9.68 -18.06
N THR A 228 9.42 10.41 -17.53
CA THR A 228 9.62 11.76 -16.99
C THR A 228 9.72 11.81 -15.46
N ASN A 229 9.50 10.68 -14.78
CA ASN A 229 9.39 10.59 -13.33
C ASN A 229 8.39 11.60 -12.73
N GLN A 230 7.25 11.81 -13.41
CA GLN A 230 6.20 12.72 -12.95
C GLN A 230 4.99 11.95 -12.41
N PRO A 231 4.22 12.53 -11.45
CA PRO A 231 2.99 11.91 -10.98
C PRO A 231 1.97 11.75 -12.13
N ARG A 232 1.24 10.62 -12.15
CA ARG A 232 0.18 10.38 -13.16
C ARG A 232 -0.82 11.55 -13.28
N SER A 233 -1.13 12.20 -12.17
CA SER A 233 -2.04 13.37 -12.13
C SER A 233 -1.46 14.63 -12.79
N PHE A 234 -0.15 14.69 -13.03
CA PHE A 234 0.49 15.80 -13.72
C PHE A 234 0.36 15.68 -15.23
N ILE A 235 0.29 14.46 -15.74
CA ILE A 235 0.04 14.18 -17.15
C ILE A 235 -1.47 14.20 -17.42
N LEU A 236 -2.23 13.23 -16.92
CA LEU A 236 -3.69 13.18 -17.00
C LEU A 236 -4.29 12.58 -15.73
N ARG A 237 -5.25 13.27 -15.11
CA ARG A 237 -6.05 12.70 -14.04
C ARG A 237 -7.02 11.66 -14.58
N ASN A 238 -7.43 10.67 -13.78
CA ASN A 238 -8.42 9.68 -14.16
C ASN A 238 -9.74 10.35 -14.60
N SER A 239 -10.20 11.39 -13.88
CA SER A 239 -11.39 12.16 -14.25
C SER A 239 -11.27 12.87 -15.62
N THR A 240 -10.07 13.38 -15.94
CA THR A 240 -9.79 14.01 -17.24
C THR A 240 -9.80 12.97 -18.37
N MET A 241 -9.29 11.77 -18.14
CA MET A 241 -9.33 10.66 -19.12
C MET A 241 -10.76 10.22 -19.40
N ILE A 242 -11.63 10.15 -18.37
CA ILE A 242 -13.05 9.86 -18.54
C ILE A 242 -13.72 10.95 -19.39
N ASP A 243 -13.48 12.23 -19.09
CA ASP A 243 -14.06 13.35 -19.85
C ASP A 243 -13.57 13.36 -21.32
N LEU A 244 -12.29 12.98 -21.56
CA LEU A 244 -11.73 12.81 -22.90
C LEU A 244 -12.48 11.78 -23.74
N VAL A 245 -12.75 10.60 -23.20
CA VAL A 245 -13.45 9.55 -23.96
C VAL A 245 -14.95 9.78 -24.10
N GLU A 246 -15.56 10.50 -23.15
CA GLU A 246 -16.97 10.90 -23.23
C GLU A 246 -17.19 12.01 -24.25
N LYS A 247 -16.35 13.07 -24.25
CA LYS A 247 -16.43 14.21 -25.20
C LYS A 247 -15.85 13.91 -26.55
N ASN A 248 -14.86 13.01 -26.62
CA ASN A 248 -14.17 12.59 -27.82
C ASN A 248 -13.72 13.75 -28.73
N PRO A 249 -12.86 14.67 -28.25
CA PRO A 249 -12.42 15.86 -28.97
C PRO A 249 -11.71 15.48 -30.27
N ARG A 250 -11.89 16.31 -31.33
CA ARG A 250 -11.36 16.06 -32.67
C ARG A 250 -10.25 17.04 -33.08
N ASN A 251 -10.05 18.08 -32.29
CA ASN A 251 -9.04 19.10 -32.55
C ASN A 251 -8.55 19.74 -31.24
N SER A 252 -7.49 20.52 -31.31
CA SER A 252 -6.87 21.14 -30.15
C SER A 252 -7.78 22.11 -29.40
N PHE A 253 -8.70 22.77 -30.08
CA PHE A 253 -9.66 23.65 -29.43
C PHE A 253 -10.63 22.85 -28.54
N GLN A 254 -11.25 21.79 -29.08
CA GLN A 254 -12.10 20.91 -28.30
C GLN A 254 -11.34 20.23 -27.16
N LEU A 255 -10.08 19.84 -27.40
CA LEU A 255 -9.22 19.26 -26.38
C LEU A 255 -8.99 20.22 -25.21
N SER A 256 -8.75 21.51 -25.50
CA SER A 256 -8.56 22.50 -24.43
C SER A 256 -9.79 22.77 -23.58
N GLN A 257 -10.99 22.36 -24.02
CA GLN A 257 -12.25 22.47 -23.29
C GLN A 257 -12.56 21.23 -22.40
N VAL A 258 -11.68 20.23 -22.41
CA VAL A 258 -11.80 19.07 -21.54
C VAL A 258 -11.54 19.47 -20.10
N LYS A 259 -12.35 18.97 -19.18
CA LYS A 259 -12.30 19.35 -17.77
C LYS A 259 -10.93 18.96 -17.16
N ASP A 260 -10.35 19.90 -16.42
CA ASP A 260 -9.09 19.71 -15.67
C ASP A 260 -7.86 19.34 -16.52
N ILE A 261 -7.93 19.49 -17.85
CA ILE A 261 -6.75 19.30 -18.68
C ILE A 261 -5.80 20.51 -18.53
N ARG A 262 -4.54 20.23 -18.29
CA ARG A 262 -3.54 21.28 -18.10
C ARG A 262 -3.10 21.89 -19.45
N PRO A 263 -2.96 23.23 -19.59
CA PRO A 263 -2.55 23.85 -20.85
C PRO A 263 -1.20 23.37 -21.38
N ASN A 264 -0.23 23.06 -20.49
CA ASN A 264 1.04 22.50 -20.90
C ASN A 264 0.89 21.11 -21.52
N VAL A 265 0.01 20.25 -20.99
CA VAL A 265 -0.29 18.92 -21.55
C VAL A 265 -0.90 19.03 -22.95
N VAL A 266 -1.83 19.99 -23.15
CA VAL A 266 -2.41 20.23 -24.48
C VAL A 266 -1.33 20.67 -25.48
N ARG A 267 -0.42 21.56 -25.06
CA ARG A 267 0.66 22.06 -25.92
C ARG A 267 1.68 20.97 -26.27
N GLU A 268 2.06 20.14 -25.31
CA GLU A 268 3.11 19.13 -25.44
C GLU A 268 2.59 17.82 -26.05
N TYR A 269 1.46 17.36 -25.58
CA TYR A 269 0.93 16.03 -25.93
C TYR A 269 -0.41 16.06 -26.69
N GLY A 270 -0.94 17.25 -27.01
CA GLY A 270 -2.29 17.37 -27.58
C GLY A 270 -2.49 16.59 -28.87
N LYS A 271 -1.51 16.57 -29.77
CA LYS A 271 -1.56 15.76 -31.00
C LYS A 271 -1.63 14.27 -30.68
N VAL A 272 -0.75 13.79 -29.81
CA VAL A 272 -0.71 12.37 -29.41
C VAL A 272 -2.04 11.94 -28.78
N ILE A 273 -2.59 12.74 -27.86
CA ILE A 273 -3.88 12.46 -27.22
C ILE A 273 -5.00 12.35 -28.27
N LEU A 274 -5.04 13.24 -29.25
CA LEU A 274 -6.07 13.20 -30.31
C LEU A 274 -5.89 11.97 -31.20
N ASP A 275 -4.65 11.58 -31.52
CA ASP A 275 -4.37 10.38 -32.32
C ASP A 275 -4.75 9.12 -31.54
N LEU A 276 -4.44 9.01 -30.24
CA LEU A 276 -4.84 7.88 -29.39
C LEU A 276 -6.37 7.70 -29.26
N LEU A 277 -7.13 8.80 -29.33
CA LEU A 277 -8.60 8.75 -29.30
C LEU A 277 -9.20 8.34 -30.65
N LYS A 278 -8.52 8.64 -31.75
CA LYS A 278 -8.99 8.44 -33.11
C LYS A 278 -8.56 7.09 -33.66
N ASP A 279 -7.27 6.76 -33.55
CA ASP A 279 -6.62 5.63 -34.21
C ASP A 279 -6.76 4.38 -33.34
N LEU A 280 -7.91 3.72 -33.45
CA LEU A 280 -8.23 2.52 -32.70
C LEU A 280 -7.97 1.27 -33.54
N PRO A 281 -7.51 0.17 -32.93
CA PRO A 281 -7.38 -1.11 -33.61
C PRO A 281 -8.74 -1.64 -34.08
N VAL A 282 -8.74 -2.73 -34.84
CA VAL A 282 -9.97 -3.41 -35.30
C VAL A 282 -10.79 -3.82 -34.07
N GLU A 283 -12.12 -3.68 -34.15
CA GLU A 283 -13.06 -3.90 -33.01
C GLU A 283 -12.90 -5.28 -32.34
N GLY A 284 -12.43 -6.29 -33.05
CA GLY A 284 -12.13 -7.60 -32.50
C GLY A 284 -11.09 -7.60 -31.37
N HIS A 285 -10.19 -6.61 -31.35
CA HIS A 285 -9.15 -6.44 -30.33
C HIS A 285 -9.55 -5.50 -29.18
N TRP A 286 -10.76 -4.95 -29.18
CA TRP A 286 -11.20 -4.06 -28.12
C TRP A 286 -11.48 -4.81 -26.82
N PRO A 287 -11.21 -4.21 -25.67
CA PRO A 287 -11.50 -4.81 -24.38
C PRO A 287 -12.95 -5.26 -24.25
N ALA A 288 -13.16 -6.31 -23.48
CA ALA A 288 -14.51 -6.70 -23.07
C ALA A 288 -15.13 -5.59 -22.16
N LYS A 289 -16.45 -5.53 -22.11
CA LYS A 289 -17.13 -4.63 -21.19
C LYS A 289 -16.77 -4.97 -19.74
N ILE A 290 -16.48 -3.95 -18.94
CA ILE A 290 -16.31 -4.12 -17.49
C ILE A 290 -17.65 -4.54 -16.90
N ALA A 291 -17.64 -5.62 -16.13
CA ALA A 291 -18.83 -6.14 -15.48
C ALA A 291 -19.42 -5.10 -14.51
N LYS A 292 -20.75 -5.06 -14.42
CA LYS A 292 -21.42 -4.24 -13.42
C LYS A 292 -21.07 -4.80 -12.03
N PRO A 293 -20.68 -3.94 -11.07
CA PRO A 293 -20.42 -4.39 -9.72
C PRO A 293 -21.61 -5.15 -9.13
N PHE A 294 -21.33 -6.30 -8.56
CA PHE A 294 -22.33 -7.06 -7.85
C PHE A 294 -22.89 -6.25 -6.69
N LYS A 295 -24.20 -6.24 -6.54
CA LYS A 295 -24.88 -5.61 -5.40
C LYS A 295 -25.87 -6.61 -4.79
N ILE A 296 -25.75 -6.77 -3.48
CA ILE A 296 -26.71 -7.52 -2.71
C ILE A 296 -28.01 -6.72 -2.66
N THR A 297 -29.09 -7.30 -3.15
CA THR A 297 -30.44 -6.70 -3.12
C THR A 297 -31.38 -7.42 -2.15
N SER A 298 -31.06 -8.66 -1.78
CA SER A 298 -31.88 -9.47 -0.88
C SER A 298 -31.58 -9.14 0.59
N LYS A 299 -32.61 -8.68 1.32
CA LYS A 299 -32.53 -8.44 2.76
C LYS A 299 -32.21 -9.73 3.55
N GLU A 300 -32.77 -10.86 3.11
CA GLU A 300 -32.49 -12.17 3.73
C GLU A 300 -31.01 -12.52 3.65
N THR A 301 -30.39 -12.28 2.51
CA THR A 301 -28.98 -12.53 2.27
C THR A 301 -28.08 -11.62 3.11
N LEU A 302 -28.44 -10.34 3.23
CA LEU A 302 -27.74 -9.41 4.13
C LEU A 302 -27.80 -9.89 5.59
N ASN A 303 -28.99 -10.32 6.05
CA ASN A 303 -29.17 -10.83 7.41
C ASN A 303 -28.32 -12.10 7.67
N LYS A 304 -28.22 -13.01 6.70
CA LYS A 304 -27.37 -14.21 6.81
C LYS A 304 -25.88 -13.82 6.93
N MET A 305 -25.43 -12.85 6.16
CA MET A 305 -24.05 -12.36 6.24
C MET A 305 -23.76 -11.65 7.57
N ASP A 306 -24.69 -10.82 8.05
CA ASP A 306 -24.54 -10.17 9.36
C ASP A 306 -24.47 -11.19 10.49
N ALA A 307 -25.24 -12.28 10.40
CA ALA A 307 -25.20 -13.38 11.36
C ALA A 307 -23.86 -14.13 11.34
N LEU A 308 -23.29 -14.38 10.14
CA LEU A 308 -21.96 -14.99 9.98
C LEU A 308 -20.86 -14.10 10.56
N ILE A 309 -20.91 -12.81 10.26
CA ILE A 309 -19.96 -11.81 10.79
C ILE A 309 -20.06 -11.76 12.32
N ALA A 310 -21.29 -11.69 12.86
CA ALA A 310 -21.50 -11.67 14.31
C ALA A 310 -20.94 -12.92 14.99
N LYS A 311 -21.11 -14.10 14.38
CA LYS A 311 -20.55 -15.35 14.88
C LYS A 311 -19.02 -15.34 14.84
N ALA A 312 -18.40 -14.89 13.76
CA ALA A 312 -16.95 -14.78 13.65
C ALA A 312 -16.37 -13.81 14.69
N ILE A 313 -17.03 -12.67 14.93
CA ILE A 313 -16.63 -11.71 15.99
C ILE A 313 -16.73 -12.38 17.37
N GLN A 314 -17.80 -13.11 17.64
CA GLN A 314 -17.98 -13.80 18.93
C GLN A 314 -16.90 -14.85 19.16
N GLN A 315 -16.46 -15.55 18.13
CA GLN A 315 -15.44 -16.61 18.21
C GLN A 315 -14.02 -16.06 18.37
N THR A 316 -13.71 -14.95 17.70
CA THR A 316 -12.33 -14.44 17.58
C THR A 316 -12.08 -13.16 18.35
N SER A 317 -13.12 -12.43 18.72
CA SER A 317 -13.04 -11.05 19.23
C SER A 317 -12.38 -10.05 18.26
N ILE A 318 -12.20 -10.42 16.99
CA ILE A 318 -11.66 -9.53 15.96
C ILE A 318 -12.72 -8.47 15.64
N PRO A 319 -12.37 -7.18 15.60
CA PRO A 319 -13.31 -6.12 15.22
C PRO A 319 -13.89 -6.30 13.81
N LYS A 320 -15.15 -5.91 13.62
CA LYS A 320 -15.86 -6.04 12.34
C LYS A 320 -15.08 -5.40 11.18
N GLU A 321 -14.47 -4.25 11.41
CA GLU A 321 -13.73 -3.47 10.42
C GLU A 321 -12.45 -4.17 9.96
N VAL A 322 -11.86 -4.99 10.81
CA VAL A 322 -10.69 -5.83 10.51
C VAL A 322 -11.13 -7.11 9.81
N LEU A 323 -12.18 -7.77 10.34
CA LEU A 323 -12.68 -9.02 9.81
C LEU A 323 -13.18 -8.88 8.37
N LEU A 324 -13.99 -7.84 8.09
CA LEU A 324 -14.61 -7.65 6.78
C LEU A 324 -14.87 -6.18 6.49
N ARG A 325 -14.01 -5.57 5.67
CA ARG A 325 -14.22 -4.22 5.16
C ARG A 325 -15.42 -4.19 4.21
N LYS A 326 -16.13 -3.09 4.19
CA LYS A 326 -17.33 -2.91 3.35
C LYS A 326 -17.07 -3.21 1.86
N LYS A 327 -15.86 -2.86 1.36
CA LYS A 327 -15.47 -3.15 -0.04
C LYS A 327 -15.39 -4.64 -0.35
N TRP A 328 -15.12 -5.49 0.65
CA TRP A 328 -14.94 -6.94 0.50
C TRP A 328 -16.26 -7.72 0.62
N LEU A 329 -17.26 -7.13 1.26
CA LEU A 329 -18.55 -7.77 1.49
C LEU A 329 -19.19 -8.30 0.21
N ASN A 330 -19.14 -7.50 -0.86
CA ASN A 330 -19.71 -7.89 -2.15
C ASN A 330 -18.94 -9.06 -2.80
N ALA A 331 -17.61 -9.11 -2.68
CA ALA A 331 -16.78 -10.17 -3.24
C ALA A 331 -17.07 -11.53 -2.57
N ILE A 332 -17.05 -11.58 -1.23
CA ILE A 332 -17.42 -12.81 -0.49
C ILE A 332 -18.86 -13.23 -0.82
N HIS A 333 -19.76 -12.28 -0.90
CA HIS A 333 -21.15 -12.58 -1.17
C HIS A 333 -21.37 -13.18 -2.55
N GLN A 334 -20.73 -12.59 -3.56
CA GLN A 334 -20.76 -13.13 -4.92
C GLN A 334 -20.21 -14.55 -4.94
N HIS A 335 -19.05 -14.77 -4.30
CA HIS A 335 -18.40 -16.07 -4.20
C HIS A 335 -19.32 -17.13 -3.57
N VAL A 336 -19.93 -16.83 -2.42
CA VAL A 336 -20.85 -17.75 -1.72
C VAL A 336 -22.09 -18.08 -2.57
N LEU A 337 -22.65 -17.10 -3.30
CA LEU A 337 -23.82 -17.31 -4.13
C LEU A 337 -23.54 -18.07 -5.42
N THR A 338 -22.39 -17.84 -6.04
CA THR A 338 -22.03 -18.48 -7.31
C THR A 338 -21.37 -19.83 -7.12
N LYS A 339 -21.05 -20.22 -5.87
CA LYS A 339 -20.21 -21.38 -5.55
C LYS A 339 -18.90 -21.33 -6.35
N GLY A 340 -18.35 -20.13 -6.50
CA GLY A 340 -17.10 -19.85 -7.20
C GLY A 340 -15.92 -20.62 -6.58
N ASP A 341 -14.85 -20.78 -7.34
CA ASP A 341 -13.61 -21.33 -6.83
C ASP A 341 -12.94 -20.35 -5.87
N GLU A 342 -12.24 -20.86 -4.86
CA GLU A 342 -11.48 -20.08 -3.90
C GLU A 342 -10.49 -19.13 -4.59
N GLN A 343 -9.95 -19.57 -5.72
CA GLN A 343 -9.03 -18.80 -6.57
C GLN A 343 -9.64 -17.53 -7.20
N ASP A 344 -10.95 -17.40 -7.22
CA ASP A 344 -11.65 -16.21 -7.72
C ASP A 344 -11.72 -15.08 -6.70
N LEU A 345 -11.27 -15.32 -5.46
CA LEU A 345 -11.26 -14.31 -4.41
C LEU A 345 -9.96 -13.53 -4.40
N PRO A 346 -10.01 -12.22 -4.09
CA PRO A 346 -8.79 -11.47 -3.81
C PRO A 346 -7.99 -12.05 -2.65
N ASP A 347 -6.65 -12.00 -2.73
CA ASP A 347 -5.74 -12.58 -1.73
C ASP A 347 -6.08 -12.22 -0.29
N TYR A 348 -6.50 -10.97 -0.02
CA TYR A 348 -6.88 -10.51 1.31
C TYR A 348 -8.19 -11.12 1.85
N LEU A 349 -8.92 -11.90 1.07
CA LEU A 349 -10.09 -12.67 1.48
C LEU A 349 -9.81 -14.17 1.58
N LEU A 350 -8.62 -14.60 1.22
CA LEU A 350 -8.17 -15.98 1.38
C LEU A 350 -7.71 -16.23 2.83
N GLY A 351 -7.19 -17.42 3.10
CA GLY A 351 -6.62 -17.79 4.38
C GLY A 351 -7.63 -17.72 5.52
N TRP A 352 -7.24 -17.16 6.66
CA TRP A 352 -8.04 -17.14 7.88
C TRP A 352 -9.43 -16.48 7.71
N ARG A 353 -9.53 -15.44 6.87
CA ARG A 353 -10.82 -14.78 6.60
C ARG A 353 -11.77 -15.69 5.84
N TYR A 354 -11.27 -16.37 4.83
CA TYR A 354 -12.05 -17.31 4.04
C TYR A 354 -12.65 -18.40 4.93
N GLU A 355 -11.82 -19.00 5.76
CA GLU A 355 -12.26 -20.06 6.66
C GLU A 355 -13.31 -19.58 7.65
N LEU A 356 -13.10 -18.43 8.30
CA LEU A 356 -14.06 -17.87 9.26
C LEU A 356 -15.41 -17.50 8.63
N LEU A 357 -15.40 -16.99 7.40
CA LEU A 357 -16.59 -16.45 6.76
C LEU A 357 -17.34 -17.46 5.89
N THR A 358 -16.67 -18.52 5.43
CA THR A 358 -17.27 -19.53 4.55
C THR A 358 -17.50 -20.88 5.23
N LYS A 359 -16.72 -21.22 6.25
CA LYS A 359 -16.81 -22.48 7.03
C LYS A 359 -17.07 -22.25 8.52
N PRO A 360 -18.14 -21.56 8.92
CA PRO A 360 -18.38 -21.19 10.31
C PRO A 360 -18.82 -22.40 11.15
N GLY A 361 -17.90 -23.21 11.60
CA GLY A 361 -18.19 -24.36 12.47
C GLY A 361 -17.03 -25.31 12.67
N GLU A 362 -15.98 -25.23 11.87
CA GLU A 362 -14.83 -26.15 11.93
C GLU A 362 -13.63 -25.61 12.73
N PHE A 363 -13.71 -24.40 13.28
CA PHE A 363 -12.62 -23.84 14.09
C PHE A 363 -12.52 -24.58 15.43
N LYS A 364 -11.60 -25.51 15.49
CA LYS A 364 -11.06 -26.01 16.74
C LYS A 364 -9.89 -25.12 17.14
N HIS A 365 -10.06 -24.33 18.20
CA HIS A 365 -8.91 -23.81 18.93
C HIS A 365 -8.15 -25.04 19.50
N GLU A 366 -7.04 -25.40 18.87
CA GLU A 366 -6.03 -26.17 19.59
C GLU A 366 -5.29 -25.17 20.50
N VAL A 367 -5.51 -25.34 21.79
CA VAL A 367 -4.86 -24.62 22.90
C VAL A 367 -3.42 -25.12 23.05
#